data_a08c7ad08ae218b719a47311a68ba928
#
_entry.id   a08c7ad08ae218b719a47311a68ba928
#
_cell.length_a   1.000
_cell.length_b   1.000
_cell.length_c   1.000
_cell.angle_alpha   90.00
_cell.angle_beta   90.00
_cell.angle_gamma   90.00
#
_symmetry.space_group_name_H-M   'P 1'
#
loop_
_entity.id
_entity.type
_entity.pdbx_description
1 polymer ?
#
loop_
_entity_poly.entity_id
_entity_poly.type
_entity_poly.pdbx_seq_one_letter_code
_entity_poly.pdbx_strand_id
1 'polypeptide(L)'
;MKKKVNIIITALLFLAGLSLLLYPVIANQWNSYRQSRLISSYHETIAQKEQGDDIDYEAEWERARAYNESLKPMILPDSFAVAQASGRDEEYMACLNLNGDEIMGIVEIPKIDVTIPIYHTTEDEVLQLGAGHLEGSSLPVGGEGTHSVISAHRGLPSAALFTDLDRMEEGDHFLLHILDDTLCYEVDQINVVEP
;
A
#
# COMPACT_ATOMS: atom_id res chain seq x y z
N MET A 1 43.84 -31.52 -11.58
CA MET A 1 43.39 -30.27 -10.91
C MET A 1 42.48 -29.41 -11.79
N LYS A 2 42.86 -29.02 -13.01
CA LYS A 2 42.06 -28.12 -13.89
C LYS A 2 40.63 -28.59 -14.15
N LYS A 3 40.36 -29.88 -14.39
CA LYS A 3 39.01 -30.41 -14.63
C LYS A 3 38.07 -30.23 -13.40
N LYS A 4 38.56 -30.45 -12.18
CA LYS A 4 37.78 -30.26 -10.95
C LYS A 4 37.46 -28.77 -10.71
N VAL A 5 38.40 -27.88 -10.99
CA VAL A 5 38.21 -26.43 -10.89
C VAL A 5 37.13 -25.94 -11.88
N ASN A 6 37.20 -26.42 -13.14
CA ASN A 6 36.19 -26.06 -14.13
C ASN A 6 34.76 -26.52 -13.74
N ILE A 7 34.64 -27.74 -13.20
CA ILE A 7 33.34 -28.25 -12.71
C ILE A 7 32.82 -27.38 -11.58
N ILE A 8 33.67 -26.98 -10.63
CA ILE A 8 33.26 -26.11 -9.53
C ILE A 8 32.81 -24.73 -10.04
N ILE A 9 33.58 -24.14 -10.96
CA ILE A 9 33.21 -22.84 -11.57
C ILE A 9 31.86 -22.93 -12.31
N THR A 10 31.69 -24.01 -13.12
CA THR A 10 30.44 -24.22 -13.84
C THR A 10 29.25 -24.38 -12.87
N ALA A 11 29.44 -25.15 -11.80
CA ALA A 11 28.41 -25.33 -10.77
C ALA A 11 28.05 -24.00 -10.05
N LEU A 12 29.07 -23.20 -9.73
CA LEU A 12 28.83 -21.86 -9.12
C LEU A 12 28.11 -20.91 -10.06
N LEU A 13 28.46 -20.87 -11.33
CA LEU A 13 27.77 -20.06 -12.34
C LEU A 13 26.31 -20.52 -12.54
N PHE A 14 26.11 -21.86 -12.55
CA PHE A 14 24.75 -22.41 -12.64
C PHE A 14 23.89 -22.02 -11.42
N LEU A 15 24.46 -22.18 -10.20
CA LEU A 15 23.77 -21.80 -8.97
C LEU A 15 23.47 -20.30 -8.92
N ALA A 16 24.40 -19.45 -9.35
CA ALA A 16 24.18 -18.01 -9.42
C ALA A 16 23.07 -17.66 -10.42
N GLY A 17 23.07 -18.26 -11.61
CA GLY A 17 22.01 -18.07 -12.60
C GLY A 17 20.66 -18.58 -12.11
N LEU A 18 20.61 -19.72 -11.47
CA LEU A 18 19.40 -20.28 -10.86
C LEU A 18 18.87 -19.38 -9.74
N SER A 19 19.76 -18.83 -8.89
CA SER A 19 19.36 -17.88 -7.83
C SER A 19 18.74 -16.61 -8.39
N LEU A 20 19.31 -16.04 -9.46
CA LEU A 20 18.75 -14.87 -10.14
C LEU A 20 17.37 -15.17 -10.76
N LEU A 21 17.21 -16.35 -11.34
CA LEU A 21 15.94 -16.76 -11.95
C LEU A 21 14.85 -17.00 -10.92
N LEU A 22 15.21 -17.56 -9.75
CA LEU A 22 14.25 -17.84 -8.67
C LEU A 22 13.96 -16.63 -7.78
N TYR A 23 14.82 -15.61 -7.82
CA TYR A 23 14.70 -14.41 -6.96
C TYR A 23 13.32 -13.77 -6.98
N PRO A 24 12.71 -13.46 -8.15
CA PRO A 24 11.39 -12.81 -8.17
C PRO A 24 10.30 -13.64 -7.50
N VAL A 25 10.31 -14.96 -7.73
CA VAL A 25 9.31 -15.88 -7.18
C VAL A 25 9.43 -15.94 -5.66
N ILE A 26 10.65 -16.11 -5.15
CA ILE A 26 10.91 -16.21 -3.70
C ILE A 26 10.63 -14.88 -3.03
N ALA A 27 11.06 -13.77 -3.63
CA ALA A 27 10.85 -12.43 -3.09
C ALA A 27 9.36 -12.07 -3.02
N ASN A 28 8.60 -12.34 -4.09
CA ASN A 28 7.16 -12.12 -4.11
C ASN A 28 6.43 -12.96 -3.06
N GLN A 29 6.77 -14.26 -2.93
CA GLN A 29 6.18 -15.14 -1.91
C GLN A 29 6.48 -14.66 -0.48
N TRP A 30 7.71 -14.21 -0.24
CA TRP A 30 8.10 -13.64 1.04
C TRP A 30 7.33 -12.35 1.34
N ASN A 31 7.18 -11.48 0.35
CA ASN A 31 6.47 -10.21 0.51
C ASN A 31 4.96 -10.45 0.76
N SER A 32 4.34 -11.36 0.02
CA SER A 32 2.94 -11.77 0.24
C SER A 32 2.72 -12.34 1.64
N TYR A 33 3.64 -13.19 2.12
CA TYR A 33 3.58 -13.72 3.49
C TYR A 33 3.69 -12.61 4.54
N ARG A 34 4.59 -11.64 4.34
CA ARG A 34 4.76 -10.49 5.22
C ARG A 34 3.51 -9.61 5.24
N GLN A 35 2.97 -9.29 4.06
CA GLN A 35 1.72 -8.52 3.92
C GLN A 35 0.55 -9.23 4.62
N SER A 36 0.37 -10.53 4.42
CA SER A 36 -0.68 -11.31 5.10
C SER A 36 -0.58 -11.21 6.62
N ARG A 37 0.63 -11.20 7.19
CA ARG A 37 0.82 -11.02 8.64
C ARG A 37 0.45 -9.63 9.11
N LEU A 38 0.80 -8.59 8.36
CA LEU A 38 0.45 -7.20 8.68
C LEU A 38 -1.07 -6.99 8.61
N ILE A 39 -1.71 -7.52 7.58
CA ILE A 39 -3.16 -7.51 7.42
C ILE A 39 -3.85 -8.24 8.59
N SER A 40 -3.35 -9.43 8.96
CA SER A 40 -3.88 -10.16 10.13
C SER A 40 -3.71 -9.37 11.42
N SER A 41 -2.55 -8.73 11.62
CA SER A 41 -2.29 -7.88 12.78
C SER A 41 -3.23 -6.68 12.82
N TYR A 42 -3.48 -6.03 11.69
CA TYR A 42 -4.44 -4.93 11.59
C TYR A 42 -5.85 -5.37 11.97
N HIS A 43 -6.33 -6.48 11.42
CA HIS A 43 -7.65 -7.04 11.77
C HIS A 43 -7.73 -7.50 13.23
N GLU A 44 -6.67 -8.11 13.77
CA GLU A 44 -6.61 -8.48 15.19
C GLU A 44 -6.70 -7.25 16.09
N THR A 45 -6.03 -6.17 15.74
CA THR A 45 -6.10 -4.90 16.50
C THR A 45 -7.54 -4.37 16.52
N ILE A 46 -8.21 -4.35 15.37
CA ILE A 46 -9.60 -3.91 15.28
C ILE A 46 -10.50 -4.83 16.12
N ALA A 47 -10.38 -6.15 15.96
CA ALA A 47 -11.22 -7.13 16.67
C ALA A 47 -10.98 -7.15 18.19
N GLN A 48 -9.74 -6.95 18.66
CA GLN A 48 -9.45 -6.91 20.10
C GLN A 48 -9.99 -5.64 20.75
N LYS A 49 -10.01 -4.55 20.02
CA LYS A 49 -10.50 -3.26 20.50
C LYS A 49 -12.02 -3.20 20.57
N GLU A 50 -12.74 -3.97 19.75
CA GLU A 50 -14.18 -4.19 19.90
C GLU A 50 -14.55 -4.92 21.23
N GLN A 51 -13.59 -5.62 21.87
CA GLN A 51 -13.84 -6.47 23.04
C GLN A 51 -13.50 -5.83 24.39
N GLY A 52 -12.94 -4.63 24.46
CA GLY A 52 -12.74 -3.99 25.77
C GLY A 52 -11.59 -3.03 25.95
N ASP A 53 -10.83 -2.68 24.94
CA ASP A 53 -9.86 -1.58 25.00
C ASP A 53 -10.41 -0.43 24.14
N ASP A 54 -10.81 0.66 24.79
CA ASP A 54 -11.56 1.80 24.26
C ASP A 54 -10.78 2.54 23.15
N ILE A 55 -10.76 1.99 21.91
CA ILE A 55 -10.61 2.87 20.75
C ILE A 55 -11.97 3.45 20.43
N ASP A 56 -12.03 4.74 20.58
CA ASP A 56 -13.14 5.54 20.09
C ASP A 56 -13.00 5.67 18.57
N TYR A 57 -13.54 4.69 17.80
CA TYR A 57 -13.53 4.72 16.34
C TYR A 57 -14.22 5.97 15.81
N GLU A 58 -15.29 6.43 16.47
CA GLU A 58 -15.97 7.67 16.06
C GLU A 58 -15.02 8.87 16.14
N ALA A 59 -14.25 8.96 17.21
CA ALA A 59 -13.24 10.01 17.34
C ALA A 59 -12.12 9.90 16.28
N GLU A 60 -11.71 8.68 15.89
CA GLU A 60 -10.74 8.50 14.80
C GLU A 60 -11.33 8.88 13.44
N TRP A 61 -12.57 8.49 13.16
CA TRP A 61 -13.31 8.93 11.97
C TRP A 61 -13.48 10.45 11.92
N GLU A 62 -13.87 11.07 13.04
CA GLU A 62 -14.00 12.52 13.14
C GLU A 62 -12.66 13.23 12.92
N ARG A 63 -11.56 12.71 13.49
CA ARG A 63 -10.22 13.26 13.28
C ARG A 63 -9.82 13.22 11.81
N ALA A 64 -10.02 12.08 11.14
CA ALA A 64 -9.70 11.94 9.73
C ALA A 64 -10.56 12.85 8.83
N ARG A 65 -11.85 13.00 9.14
CA ARG A 65 -12.74 13.93 8.42
C ARG A 65 -12.32 15.38 8.66
N ALA A 66 -12.03 15.77 9.89
CA ALA A 66 -11.54 17.11 10.24
C ALA A 66 -10.22 17.45 9.53
N TYR A 67 -9.31 16.47 9.45
CA TYR A 67 -8.09 16.63 8.64
C TYR A 67 -8.43 16.91 7.17
N ASN A 68 -9.33 16.13 6.56
CA ASN A 68 -9.78 16.35 5.17
C ASN A 68 -10.39 17.74 4.96
N GLU A 69 -11.19 18.22 5.91
CA GLU A 69 -11.77 19.58 5.87
C GLU A 69 -10.71 20.69 6.01
N SER A 70 -9.61 20.40 6.71
CA SER A 70 -8.50 21.34 6.88
C SER A 70 -7.63 21.47 5.63
N LEU A 71 -7.68 20.48 4.73
CA LEU A 71 -6.93 20.50 3.49
C LEU A 71 -7.37 21.67 2.63
N LYS A 72 -6.45 22.56 2.31
CA LYS A 72 -6.71 23.65 1.37
C LYS A 72 -6.85 23.06 -0.03
N PRO A 73 -7.72 23.62 -0.90
CA PRO A 73 -7.77 23.24 -2.31
C PRO A 73 -6.37 23.38 -2.89
N MET A 74 -5.68 22.27 -3.05
CA MET A 74 -4.33 22.25 -3.56
C MET A 74 -4.40 21.86 -5.03
N ILE A 75 -3.81 22.67 -5.91
CA ILE A 75 -3.33 22.16 -7.18
C ILE A 75 -2.25 21.17 -6.75
N LEU A 76 -2.56 19.86 -6.89
CA LEU A 76 -1.61 18.79 -6.50
C LEU A 76 -0.26 19.12 -7.14
N PRO A 77 0.77 19.45 -6.36
CA PRO A 77 2.09 19.60 -6.91
C PRO A 77 2.49 18.22 -7.44
N ASP A 78 3.33 18.20 -8.47
CA ASP A 78 4.02 17.00 -8.92
C ASP A 78 4.51 16.22 -7.69
N SER A 79 4.22 14.91 -7.63
CA SER A 79 4.53 14.03 -6.48
C SER A 79 5.98 14.15 -5.98
N PHE A 80 6.89 14.59 -6.87
CA PHE A 80 8.28 14.90 -6.54
C PHE A 80 8.45 16.20 -5.72
N ALA A 81 7.55 17.16 -5.87
CA ALA A 81 7.63 18.44 -5.16
C ALA A 81 7.05 18.32 -3.74
N VAL A 82 6.10 17.41 -3.52
CA VAL A 82 5.53 17.14 -2.19
C VAL A 82 6.55 16.46 -1.29
N ALA A 83 7.28 15.48 -1.80
CA ALA A 83 8.31 14.76 -1.03
C ALA A 83 9.48 15.66 -0.57
N GLN A 84 9.70 16.79 -1.25
CA GLN A 84 10.79 17.74 -0.90
C GLN A 84 10.36 18.92 -0.03
N ALA A 85 9.06 19.20 0.09
CA ALA A 85 8.58 20.46 0.67
C ALA A 85 8.11 20.35 2.13
N SER A 86 7.87 19.16 2.66
CA SER A 86 7.31 18.99 4.00
C SER A 86 8.14 18.01 4.82
N GLY A 87 8.59 18.48 5.98
CA GLY A 87 8.76 17.55 7.10
C GLY A 87 7.42 16.83 7.30
N ARG A 88 7.44 15.52 7.64
CA ARG A 88 6.23 14.72 7.89
C ARG A 88 5.25 15.52 8.75
N ASP A 89 4.04 15.74 8.23
CA ASP A 89 2.97 16.38 9.01
C ASP A 89 2.57 15.45 10.16
N GLU A 90 2.82 15.87 11.39
CA GLU A 90 2.54 15.06 12.58
C GLU A 90 1.04 14.75 12.70
N GLU A 91 0.16 15.66 12.29
CA GLU A 91 -1.28 15.47 12.31
C GLU A 91 -1.69 14.41 11.28
N TYR A 92 -1.16 14.49 10.06
CA TYR A 92 -1.35 13.48 9.03
C TYR A 92 -0.91 12.09 9.49
N MET A 93 0.30 11.98 10.03
CA MET A 93 0.87 10.71 10.49
C MET A 93 0.14 10.13 11.71
N ALA A 94 -0.58 10.93 12.46
CA ALA A 94 -1.39 10.50 13.59
C ALA A 94 -2.78 9.98 13.21
N CYS A 95 -3.33 10.40 12.05
CA CYS A 95 -4.63 9.94 11.58
C CYS A 95 -4.57 8.49 11.12
N LEU A 96 -5.55 7.66 11.52
CA LEU A 96 -5.69 6.26 11.08
C LEU A 96 -4.48 5.35 11.41
N ASN A 97 -3.59 5.77 12.29
CA ASN A 97 -2.37 5.04 12.67
C ASN A 97 -2.54 4.32 14.01
N LEU A 98 -3.44 3.34 14.06
CA LEU A 98 -3.84 2.67 15.30
C LEU A 98 -2.70 1.91 16.01
N ASN A 99 -1.81 1.30 15.25
CA ASN A 99 -0.73 0.46 15.76
C ASN A 99 0.61 1.18 15.86
N GLY A 100 0.71 2.40 15.34
CA GLY A 100 1.98 3.11 15.22
C GLY A 100 2.93 2.50 14.18
N ASP A 101 2.39 1.71 13.25
CA ASP A 101 3.12 1.03 12.17
C ASP A 101 2.93 1.71 10.80
N GLU A 102 2.33 2.91 10.82
CA GLU A 102 2.06 3.75 9.65
C GLU A 102 1.04 3.12 8.66
N ILE A 103 0.32 2.06 9.05
CA ILE A 103 -0.75 1.46 8.24
C ILE A 103 -2.07 2.16 8.59
N MET A 104 -2.69 2.77 7.57
CA MET A 104 -3.99 3.45 7.72
C MET A 104 -5.18 2.59 7.32
N GLY A 105 -4.95 1.50 6.60
CA GLY A 105 -6.00 0.60 6.13
C GLY A 105 -5.48 -0.44 5.16
N ILE A 106 -6.40 -1.11 4.48
CA ILE A 106 -6.11 -2.18 3.52
C ILE A 106 -6.89 -1.90 2.24
N VAL A 107 -6.25 -2.04 1.10
CA VAL A 107 -6.93 -2.06 -0.21
C VAL A 107 -7.08 -3.51 -0.67
N GLU A 108 -8.31 -3.87 -1.05
CA GLU A 108 -8.65 -5.16 -1.63
C GLU A 108 -9.25 -4.95 -3.02
N ILE A 109 -8.69 -5.63 -4.01
CA ILE A 109 -9.15 -5.60 -5.41
C ILE A 109 -9.41 -7.04 -5.86
N PRO A 110 -10.64 -7.57 -5.66
CA PRO A 110 -10.94 -8.99 -5.86
C PRO A 110 -10.69 -9.48 -7.28
N LYS A 111 -10.96 -8.66 -8.29
CA LYS A 111 -10.79 -9.03 -9.71
C LYS A 111 -9.36 -9.45 -10.07
N ILE A 112 -8.37 -8.90 -9.37
CA ILE A 112 -6.94 -9.15 -9.63
C ILE A 112 -6.22 -9.82 -8.44
N ASP A 113 -7.00 -10.31 -7.46
CA ASP A 113 -6.50 -11.03 -6.28
C ASP A 113 -5.43 -10.23 -5.50
N VAL A 114 -5.68 -8.93 -5.31
CA VAL A 114 -4.81 -8.02 -4.57
C VAL A 114 -5.45 -7.68 -3.22
N THR A 115 -4.69 -7.89 -2.14
CA THR A 115 -5.02 -7.42 -0.80
C THR A 115 -3.72 -6.97 -0.15
N ILE A 116 -3.53 -5.65 -0.01
CA ILE A 116 -2.29 -5.05 0.47
C ILE A 116 -2.55 -3.91 1.46
N PRO A 117 -1.64 -3.67 2.42
CA PRO A 117 -1.74 -2.54 3.33
C PRO A 117 -1.55 -1.21 2.59
N ILE A 118 -2.27 -0.20 3.08
CA ILE A 118 -2.11 1.20 2.69
C ILE A 118 -1.32 1.88 3.80
N TYR A 119 -0.16 2.39 3.48
CA TYR A 119 0.71 3.13 4.38
C TYR A 119 0.53 4.64 4.22
N HIS A 120 0.94 5.37 5.24
CA HIS A 120 1.18 6.81 5.10
C HIS A 120 2.33 7.04 4.13
N THR A 121 2.27 8.15 3.39
CA THR A 121 3.24 8.64 2.41
C THR A 121 3.40 7.75 1.16
N THR A 122 4.09 8.28 0.18
CA THR A 122 4.47 7.58 -1.07
C THR A 122 6.00 7.55 -1.24
N GLU A 123 6.73 7.49 -0.11
CA GLU A 123 8.17 7.35 -0.13
C GLU A 123 8.59 6.01 -0.76
N ASP A 124 9.77 5.96 -1.38
CA ASP A 124 10.26 4.77 -2.09
C ASP A 124 10.26 3.51 -1.21
N GLU A 125 10.64 3.65 0.06
CA GLU A 125 10.65 2.58 1.04
C GLU A 125 9.24 2.03 1.30
N VAL A 126 8.23 2.90 1.35
CA VAL A 126 6.82 2.56 1.54
C VAL A 126 6.30 1.81 0.32
N LEU A 127 6.52 2.34 -0.88
CA LEU A 127 6.03 1.76 -2.12
C LEU A 127 6.65 0.39 -2.45
N GLN A 128 7.79 0.04 -1.85
CA GLN A 128 8.35 -1.30 -1.92
C GLN A 128 7.63 -2.32 -1.03
N LEU A 129 6.87 -1.86 -0.03
CA LEU A 129 6.20 -2.71 0.96
C LEU A 129 4.72 -2.95 0.64
N GLY A 130 4.03 -1.95 0.12
CA GLY A 130 2.59 -1.97 -0.11
C GLY A 130 2.12 -0.80 -0.97
N ALA A 131 0.88 -0.39 -0.74
CA ALA A 131 0.36 0.85 -1.28
C ALA A 131 0.68 2.02 -0.34
N GLY A 132 0.89 3.20 -0.89
CA GLY A 132 1.13 4.43 -0.16
C GLY A 132 0.05 5.46 -0.45
N HIS A 133 -0.42 6.15 0.58
CA HIS A 133 -1.32 7.28 0.44
C HIS A 133 -0.53 8.57 0.20
N LEU A 134 -0.92 9.33 -0.82
CA LEU A 134 -0.27 10.60 -1.15
C LEU A 134 -0.66 11.68 -0.14
N GLU A 135 0.31 12.11 0.66
CA GLU A 135 0.15 13.23 1.59
C GLU A 135 -0.34 14.48 0.85
N GLY A 136 -1.33 15.19 1.42
CA GLY A 136 -1.97 16.35 0.81
C GLY A 136 -3.18 16.00 -0.06
N SER A 137 -3.42 14.74 -0.39
CA SER A 137 -4.73 14.25 -0.85
C SER A 137 -5.62 13.94 0.36
N SER A 138 -6.94 13.80 0.15
CA SER A 138 -7.84 13.44 1.23
C SER A 138 -7.52 12.05 1.77
N LEU A 139 -7.54 11.87 3.10
CA LEU A 139 -7.50 10.54 3.72
C LEU A 139 -8.64 9.66 3.17
N PRO A 140 -8.42 8.34 3.07
CA PRO A 140 -9.34 7.41 2.39
C PRO A 140 -10.56 7.04 3.26
N VAL A 141 -11.25 8.04 3.79
CA VAL A 141 -12.42 7.88 4.68
C VAL A 141 -13.75 8.18 3.98
N GLY A 142 -13.73 8.29 2.65
CA GLY A 142 -14.91 8.66 1.88
C GLY A 142 -15.36 10.09 2.12
N GLY A 143 -16.58 10.41 1.71
CA GLY A 143 -17.19 11.71 1.87
C GLY A 143 -17.30 12.49 0.55
N GLU A 144 -18.34 13.33 0.45
CA GLU A 144 -18.60 14.15 -0.72
C GLU A 144 -17.49 15.20 -0.89
N GLY A 145 -16.97 15.33 -2.11
CA GLY A 145 -15.94 16.32 -2.44
C GLY A 145 -14.54 15.95 -1.98
N THR A 146 -14.33 14.72 -1.48
CA THR A 146 -12.98 14.21 -1.13
C THR A 146 -12.30 13.55 -2.33
N HIS A 147 -10.97 13.60 -2.37
CA HIS A 147 -10.16 12.94 -3.38
C HIS A 147 -8.93 12.31 -2.72
N SER A 148 -8.97 11.00 -2.50
CA SER A 148 -7.86 10.22 -1.94
C SER A 148 -7.02 9.61 -3.06
N VAL A 149 -5.70 9.71 -2.93
CA VAL A 149 -4.75 9.15 -3.90
C VAL A 149 -3.95 8.03 -3.25
N ILE A 150 -4.13 6.81 -3.77
CA ILE A 150 -3.40 5.62 -3.32
C ILE A 150 -2.53 5.12 -4.47
N SER A 151 -1.25 4.97 -4.23
CA SER A 151 -0.25 4.59 -5.22
C SER A 151 0.44 3.28 -4.82
N ALA A 152 0.76 2.44 -5.79
CA ALA A 152 1.61 1.27 -5.58
C ALA A 152 2.39 0.95 -6.86
N HIS A 153 3.51 0.26 -6.70
CA HIS A 153 4.34 -0.15 -7.83
C HIS A 153 3.62 -1.13 -8.76
N ARG A 154 3.88 -0.98 -10.05
CA ARG A 154 3.58 -1.94 -11.09
C ARG A 154 4.88 -2.55 -11.61
N GLY A 155 4.94 -3.89 -11.72
CA GLY A 155 6.10 -4.59 -12.29
C GLY A 155 7.33 -4.66 -11.37
N LEU A 156 7.17 -4.49 -10.06
CA LEU A 156 8.25 -4.66 -9.10
C LEU A 156 8.65 -6.15 -9.02
N PRO A 157 9.94 -6.51 -9.24
CA PRO A 157 10.35 -7.92 -9.24
C PRO A 157 10.15 -8.64 -7.91
N SER A 158 10.09 -7.90 -6.80
CA SER A 158 9.97 -8.43 -5.44
C SER A 158 8.54 -8.54 -4.93
N ALA A 159 7.56 -7.90 -5.59
CA ALA A 159 6.16 -7.88 -5.15
C ALA A 159 5.21 -7.61 -6.31
N ALA A 160 4.08 -8.32 -6.34
CA ALA A 160 3.08 -8.13 -7.39
C ALA A 160 2.38 -6.76 -7.30
N LEU A 161 2.00 -6.32 -6.09
CA LEU A 161 1.31 -5.06 -5.81
C LEU A 161 0.24 -4.74 -6.88
N PHE A 162 0.34 -3.60 -7.58
CA PHE A 162 -0.60 -3.22 -8.66
C PHE A 162 -0.17 -3.68 -10.07
N THR A 163 0.65 -4.75 -10.17
CA THR A 163 1.15 -5.25 -11.47
C THR A 163 0.01 -5.55 -12.46
N ASP A 164 -1.08 -6.12 -11.98
CA ASP A 164 -2.24 -6.52 -12.81
C ASP A 164 -3.37 -5.46 -12.84
N LEU A 165 -3.10 -4.21 -12.43
CA LEU A 165 -4.12 -3.15 -12.38
C LEU A 165 -4.72 -2.85 -13.76
N ASP A 166 -3.99 -3.10 -14.84
CA ASP A 166 -4.47 -2.97 -16.23
C ASP A 166 -5.55 -3.98 -16.63
N ARG A 167 -5.85 -4.95 -15.77
CA ARG A 167 -6.98 -5.90 -15.96
C ARG A 167 -8.30 -5.36 -15.42
N MET A 168 -8.27 -4.22 -14.70
CA MET A 168 -9.47 -3.55 -14.24
C MET A 168 -10.22 -2.91 -15.39
N GLU A 169 -11.53 -2.88 -15.29
CA GLU A 169 -12.46 -2.27 -16.26
C GLU A 169 -13.43 -1.34 -15.53
N GLU A 170 -14.00 -0.38 -16.24
CA GLU A 170 -15.06 0.48 -15.70
C GLU A 170 -16.24 -0.40 -15.22
N GLY A 171 -16.76 -0.10 -14.04
CA GLY A 171 -17.78 -0.89 -13.33
C GLY A 171 -17.23 -1.99 -12.41
N ASP A 172 -15.92 -2.25 -12.42
CA ASP A 172 -15.31 -3.12 -11.41
C ASP A 172 -15.30 -2.44 -10.04
N HIS A 173 -15.22 -3.27 -8.99
CA HIS A 173 -15.23 -2.77 -7.63
C HIS A 173 -13.91 -3.09 -6.93
N PHE A 174 -13.53 -2.19 -6.02
CA PHE A 174 -12.50 -2.43 -5.03
C PHE A 174 -12.95 -1.93 -3.65
N LEU A 175 -12.31 -2.44 -2.63
CA LEU A 175 -12.68 -2.19 -1.25
C LEU A 175 -11.52 -1.53 -0.51
N LEU A 176 -11.86 -0.59 0.37
CA LEU A 176 -10.93 -0.04 1.35
C LEU A 176 -11.44 -0.41 2.75
N HIS A 177 -10.67 -1.20 3.48
CA HIS A 177 -10.94 -1.55 4.87
C HIS A 177 -10.23 -0.50 5.73
N ILE A 178 -11.00 0.40 6.33
CA ILE A 178 -10.49 1.51 7.13
C ILE A 178 -11.15 1.44 8.51
N LEU A 179 -10.36 1.34 9.56
CA LEU A 179 -10.87 1.14 10.92
C LEU A 179 -11.85 -0.04 10.96
N ASP A 180 -13.04 0.18 11.45
CA ASP A 180 -14.14 -0.77 11.62
C ASP A 180 -15.11 -0.85 10.43
N ASP A 181 -14.84 -0.12 9.33
CA ASP A 181 -15.73 -0.07 8.17
C ASP A 181 -15.05 -0.51 6.87
N THR A 182 -15.86 -0.87 5.87
CA THR A 182 -15.43 -1.24 4.53
C THR A 182 -16.09 -0.35 3.49
N LEU A 183 -15.30 0.49 2.85
CA LEU A 183 -15.75 1.38 1.79
C LEU A 183 -15.64 0.67 0.44
N CYS A 184 -16.76 0.56 -0.28
CA CYS A 184 -16.81 -0.02 -1.62
C CYS A 184 -16.78 1.09 -2.68
N TYR A 185 -15.82 1.00 -3.57
CA TYR A 185 -15.67 1.92 -4.70
C TYR A 185 -15.89 1.19 -6.02
N GLU A 186 -16.46 1.90 -6.99
CA GLU A 186 -16.61 1.45 -8.38
C GLU A 186 -15.62 2.21 -9.26
N VAL A 187 -14.97 1.52 -10.18
CA VAL A 187 -14.09 2.12 -11.18
C VAL A 187 -14.95 2.86 -12.20
N ASP A 188 -14.88 4.17 -12.21
CA ASP A 188 -15.63 5.03 -13.13
C ASP A 188 -14.81 5.48 -14.34
N GLN A 189 -13.48 5.43 -14.24
CA GLN A 189 -12.58 5.86 -15.30
C GLN A 189 -11.21 5.16 -15.20
N ILE A 190 -10.63 4.85 -16.36
CA ILE A 190 -9.28 4.31 -16.49
C ILE A 190 -8.47 5.17 -17.45
N ASN A 191 -7.34 5.67 -16.99
CA ASN A 191 -6.41 6.45 -17.79
C ASN A 191 -5.01 5.86 -17.74
N VAL A 192 -4.40 5.70 -18.90
CA VAL A 192 -2.98 5.37 -19.02
C VAL A 192 -2.24 6.63 -19.38
N VAL A 193 -1.31 7.03 -18.54
CA VAL A 193 -0.47 8.22 -18.74
C VAL A 193 0.98 7.80 -18.92
N GLU A 194 1.71 8.53 -19.76
CA GLU A 194 3.16 8.35 -19.87
C GLU A 194 3.87 9.09 -18.73
N PRO A 195 5.05 8.59 -18.28
CA PRO A 195 5.83 9.19 -17.20
C PRO A 195 6.31 10.61 -17.53
#